data_f9addbfb47d49a704e81433e717b7aeb
#
_entry.id   f9addbfb47d49a704e81433e717b7aeb
#
_cell.length_a   1.000
_cell.length_b   1.000
_cell.length_c   1.000
_cell.angle_alpha   90.00
_cell.angle_beta   90.00
_cell.angle_gamma   90.00
#
_symmetry.space_group_name_H-M   'P 1'
#
loop_
_entity.id
_entity.type
_entity.pdbx_description
1 polymer ?
#
loop_
_entity_poly.entity_id
_entity_poly.type
_entity_poly.pdbx_seq_one_letter_code
_entity_poly.pdbx_strand_id
1 'polypeptide(L)'
;MSRLAAPRTIFFDWHGTLADTFEAMYRAVDDVLPLLDDLGLGERLLPPGHGRTPEQETLVARVRDQRALPPEVKTARRISRTEIFEILFGADEDAKHCAHEAFDRCYLRHFGEVQPFEPGVRAMLGKLRAAGLRTGMLTNRRRALFTHELNKVDGSGWSELFDVVVCGDDVRRRKPAPDMVRRALDELGVTAGPEVWFVGDSTTDTVAAKEAGVTAIYYNGAKWEPAYLVRIFPGTHRPDAIAGDFAALEALALPRQRRSG
;
A
#
# COMPACT_ATOMS: atom_id res chain seq x y z
N MET A 1 -13.51 22.35 -4.74
CA MET A 1 -12.45 21.33 -4.94
C MET A 1 -11.66 21.73 -6.19
N SER A 2 -10.35 21.92 -6.08
CA SER A 2 -9.48 22.16 -7.23
C SER A 2 -9.52 20.93 -8.15
N ARG A 3 -9.62 21.15 -9.46
CA ARG A 3 -9.63 20.07 -10.44
C ARG A 3 -8.22 19.45 -10.47
N LEU A 4 -8.11 18.13 -10.34
CA LEU A 4 -6.83 17.43 -10.48
C LEU A 4 -6.21 17.71 -11.84
N ALA A 5 -4.88 17.89 -11.88
CA ALA A 5 -4.15 17.89 -13.14
C ALA A 5 -4.23 16.49 -13.78
N ALA A 6 -4.36 16.43 -15.10
CA ALA A 6 -4.34 15.16 -15.81
C ALA A 6 -2.97 14.49 -15.64
N PRO A 7 -2.90 13.21 -15.28
CA PRO A 7 -1.62 12.55 -15.05
C PRO A 7 -0.87 12.32 -16.36
N ARG A 8 0.46 12.35 -16.27
CA ARG A 8 1.38 11.82 -17.28
C ARG A 8 2.11 10.59 -16.80
N THR A 9 2.23 10.45 -15.48
CA THR A 9 2.85 9.31 -14.81
C THR A 9 1.98 8.90 -13.63
N ILE A 10 1.74 7.60 -13.49
CA ILE A 10 1.01 7.04 -12.36
C ILE A 10 1.86 5.93 -11.73
N PHE A 11 2.20 6.13 -10.46
CA PHE A 11 2.77 5.11 -9.61
C PHE A 11 1.65 4.37 -8.87
N PHE A 12 1.83 3.08 -8.64
CA PHE A 12 0.89 2.23 -7.91
C PHE A 12 1.59 1.52 -6.76
N ASP A 13 0.90 1.34 -5.66
CA ASP A 13 1.24 0.28 -4.71
C ASP A 13 0.76 -1.08 -5.23
N TRP A 14 1.27 -2.15 -4.62
CA TRP A 14 0.99 -3.52 -5.01
C TRP A 14 -0.11 -4.15 -4.16
N HIS A 15 0.20 -4.39 -2.88
CA HIS A 15 -0.64 -5.12 -1.96
C HIS A 15 -1.85 -4.29 -1.51
N GLY A 16 -3.06 -4.82 -1.71
CA GLY A 16 -4.29 -4.07 -1.36
C GLY A 16 -4.68 -3.01 -2.39
N THR A 17 -3.81 -2.75 -3.38
CA THR A 17 -4.05 -1.84 -4.50
C THR A 17 -4.22 -2.63 -5.80
N LEU A 18 -3.14 -3.07 -6.44
CA LEU A 18 -3.26 -3.82 -7.70
C LEU A 18 -3.43 -5.32 -7.48
N ALA A 19 -2.88 -5.86 -6.39
CA ALA A 19 -2.89 -7.30 -6.12
C ALA A 19 -3.45 -7.63 -4.74
N ASP A 20 -4.23 -8.70 -4.68
CA ASP A 20 -4.69 -9.32 -3.45
C ASP A 20 -3.69 -10.41 -3.02
N THR A 21 -3.03 -10.17 -1.89
CA THR A 21 -2.12 -11.11 -1.22
C THR A 21 -2.44 -11.18 0.28
N PHE A 22 -3.65 -10.82 0.69
CA PHE A 22 -4.04 -10.71 2.10
C PHE A 22 -3.93 -12.03 2.85
N GLU A 23 -4.33 -13.14 2.23
CA GLU A 23 -4.30 -14.45 2.89
C GLU A 23 -2.88 -14.84 3.31
N ALA A 24 -1.93 -14.80 2.39
CA ALA A 24 -0.53 -15.09 2.68
C ALA A 24 0.07 -14.07 3.67
N MET A 25 -0.33 -12.82 3.56
CA MET A 25 0.13 -11.74 4.44
C MET A 25 -0.35 -11.97 5.88
N TYR A 26 -1.61 -12.27 6.11
CA TYR A 26 -2.12 -12.48 7.48
C TYR A 26 -1.55 -13.75 8.11
N ARG A 27 -1.35 -14.84 7.33
CA ARG A 27 -0.67 -16.04 7.82
C ARG A 27 0.77 -15.72 8.25
N ALA A 28 1.49 -14.92 7.46
CA ALA A 28 2.84 -14.54 7.82
C ALA A 28 2.89 -13.63 9.06
N VAL A 29 1.91 -12.72 9.23
CA VAL A 29 1.80 -11.92 10.47
C VAL A 29 1.51 -12.83 11.66
N ASP A 30 0.55 -13.77 11.55
CA ASP A 30 0.26 -14.74 12.61
C ASP A 30 1.49 -15.59 12.97
N ASP A 31 2.41 -15.86 12.05
CA ASP A 31 3.69 -16.53 12.35
C ASP A 31 4.69 -15.62 13.07
N VAL A 32 4.64 -14.31 12.87
CA VAL A 32 5.53 -13.33 13.54
C VAL A 32 5.08 -13.07 14.97
N LEU A 33 3.78 -12.95 15.21
CA LEU A 33 3.26 -12.51 16.51
C LEU A 33 3.71 -13.39 17.70
N PRO A 34 3.77 -14.74 17.61
CA PRO A 34 4.32 -15.58 18.67
C PRO A 34 5.81 -15.38 18.93
N LEU A 35 6.56 -14.84 17.95
CA LEU A 35 8.00 -14.61 18.04
C LEU A 35 8.36 -13.26 18.70
N LEU A 36 7.37 -12.41 19.01
CA LEU A 36 7.63 -11.05 19.49
C LEU A 36 8.48 -11.02 20.77
N ASP A 37 8.29 -11.97 21.68
CA ASP A 37 9.05 -12.01 22.92
C ASP A 37 10.51 -12.43 22.66
N ASP A 38 10.74 -13.43 21.82
CA ASP A 38 12.07 -13.89 21.39
C ASP A 38 12.85 -12.80 20.62
N LEU A 39 12.10 -11.93 19.92
CA LEU A 39 12.66 -10.79 19.18
C LEU A 39 12.89 -9.55 20.07
N GLY A 40 12.54 -9.61 21.35
CA GLY A 40 12.60 -8.47 22.25
C GLY A 40 11.58 -7.36 21.94
N LEU A 41 10.49 -7.72 21.22
CA LEU A 41 9.45 -6.78 20.78
C LEU A 41 8.21 -6.79 21.67
N GLY A 42 8.03 -7.80 22.53
CA GLY A 42 6.84 -7.94 23.39
C GLY A 42 6.60 -6.74 24.30
N GLU A 43 7.64 -6.24 24.94
CA GLU A 43 7.60 -5.06 25.82
C GLU A 43 7.51 -3.73 25.07
N ARG A 44 7.77 -3.74 23.76
CA ARG A 44 7.72 -2.56 22.88
C ARG A 44 6.36 -2.34 22.24
N LEU A 45 5.42 -3.28 22.42
CA LEU A 45 4.03 -3.11 21.97
C LEU A 45 3.38 -1.92 22.66
N LEU A 46 2.68 -1.08 21.91
CA LEU A 46 1.92 0.04 22.47
C LEU A 46 0.98 -0.45 23.58
N PRO A 47 0.88 0.29 24.68
CA PRO A 47 -0.07 -0.03 25.74
C PRO A 47 -1.51 0.22 25.26
N PRO A 48 -2.54 -0.41 25.90
CA PRO A 48 -3.93 -0.12 25.65
C PRO A 48 -4.24 1.39 25.77
N GLY A 49 -5.18 1.87 24.96
CA GLY A 49 -5.57 3.29 24.93
C GLY A 49 -4.80 4.14 23.92
N HIS A 50 -3.92 3.56 23.12
CA HIS A 50 -3.14 4.26 22.09
C HIS A 50 -3.67 4.06 20.67
N GLY A 51 -4.66 3.19 20.47
CA GLY A 51 -5.32 3.02 19.17
C GLY A 51 -6.18 4.23 18.81
N ARG A 52 -6.18 4.59 17.53
CA ARG A 52 -6.98 5.73 17.02
C ARG A 52 -8.45 5.36 16.81
N THR A 53 -8.77 4.06 16.79
CA THR A 53 -10.11 3.52 16.60
C THR A 53 -10.35 2.32 17.51
N PRO A 54 -11.62 1.95 17.80
CA PRO A 54 -11.94 0.76 18.59
C PRO A 54 -11.35 -0.54 17.99
N GLU A 55 -11.28 -0.62 16.66
CA GLU A 55 -10.72 -1.79 15.97
C GLU A 55 -9.20 -1.90 16.21
N GLN A 56 -8.48 -0.76 16.23
CA GLN A 56 -7.07 -0.72 16.54
C GLN A 56 -6.81 -1.10 18.01
N GLU A 57 -7.64 -0.62 18.93
CA GLU A 57 -7.58 -1.02 20.34
C GLU A 57 -7.77 -2.54 20.50
N THR A 58 -8.75 -3.10 19.82
CA THR A 58 -9.00 -4.55 19.82
C THR A 58 -7.78 -5.32 19.30
N LEU A 59 -7.14 -4.83 18.23
CA LEU A 59 -5.94 -5.43 17.66
C LEU A 59 -4.79 -5.41 18.67
N VAL A 60 -4.48 -4.26 19.26
CA VAL A 60 -3.40 -4.14 20.25
C VAL A 60 -3.65 -5.05 21.45
N ALA A 61 -4.87 -5.01 22.02
CA ALA A 61 -5.22 -5.82 23.17
C ALA A 61 -5.05 -7.33 22.89
N ARG A 62 -5.56 -7.79 21.74
CA ARG A 62 -5.47 -9.21 21.38
C ARG A 62 -4.04 -9.68 21.13
N VAL A 63 -3.24 -8.85 20.44
CA VAL A 63 -1.83 -9.20 20.21
C VAL A 63 -1.04 -9.23 21.53
N ARG A 64 -1.31 -8.31 22.45
CA ARG A 64 -0.68 -8.32 23.77
C ARG A 64 -1.04 -9.57 24.57
N ASP A 65 -2.30 -9.97 24.55
CA ASP A 65 -2.83 -11.08 25.35
C ASP A 65 -2.56 -12.46 24.72
N GLN A 66 -2.75 -12.59 23.41
CA GLN A 66 -2.81 -13.89 22.72
C GLN A 66 -1.75 -14.09 21.65
N ARG A 67 -0.94 -13.08 21.33
CA ARG A 67 0.04 -13.14 20.23
C ARG A 67 -0.58 -13.60 18.89
N ALA A 68 -1.80 -13.13 18.60
CA ALA A 68 -2.55 -13.52 17.40
C ALA A 68 -3.37 -12.33 16.87
N LEU A 69 -3.62 -12.29 15.57
CA LEU A 69 -4.53 -11.32 14.97
C LEU A 69 -5.99 -11.60 15.34
N PRO A 70 -6.82 -10.56 15.55
CA PRO A 70 -8.26 -10.73 15.64
C PRO A 70 -8.82 -11.40 14.38
N PRO A 71 -9.73 -12.40 14.49
CA PRO A 71 -10.38 -13.01 13.33
C PRO A 71 -11.08 -11.99 12.43
N GLU A 72 -11.64 -10.94 13.02
CA GLU A 72 -12.34 -9.86 12.32
C GLU A 72 -11.39 -9.11 11.37
N VAL A 73 -10.14 -8.89 11.77
CA VAL A 73 -9.10 -8.26 10.93
C VAL A 73 -8.83 -9.11 9.70
N LYS A 74 -8.69 -10.44 9.90
CA LYS A 74 -8.43 -11.38 8.79
C LYS A 74 -9.62 -11.49 7.84
N THR A 75 -10.83 -11.51 8.37
CA THR A 75 -12.06 -11.58 7.57
C THR A 75 -12.32 -10.29 6.80
N ALA A 76 -12.08 -9.15 7.43
CA ALA A 76 -12.32 -7.84 6.81
C ALA A 76 -11.33 -7.55 5.65
N ARG A 77 -10.11 -8.12 5.68
CA ARG A 77 -9.07 -7.95 4.66
C ARG A 77 -8.84 -6.49 4.27
N ARG A 78 -8.65 -5.62 5.27
CA ARG A 78 -8.65 -4.17 5.08
C ARG A 78 -7.36 -3.47 5.46
N ILE A 79 -6.53 -4.07 6.33
CA ILE A 79 -5.30 -3.45 6.81
C ILE A 79 -4.08 -4.26 6.37
N SER A 80 -3.08 -3.53 5.91
CA SER A 80 -1.80 -4.09 5.49
C SER A 80 -0.91 -4.45 6.69
N ARG A 81 0.14 -5.25 6.45
CA ARG A 81 1.15 -5.53 7.49
C ARG A 81 1.81 -4.25 8.02
N THR A 82 2.02 -3.28 7.15
CA THR A 82 2.63 -2.01 7.55
C THR A 82 1.73 -1.28 8.54
N GLU A 83 0.42 -1.21 8.25
CA GLU A 83 -0.55 -0.62 9.17
C GLU A 83 -0.65 -1.42 10.49
N ILE A 84 -0.60 -2.76 10.42
CA ILE A 84 -0.58 -3.59 11.63
C ILE A 84 0.62 -3.22 12.51
N PHE A 85 1.82 -3.13 11.96
CA PHE A 85 3.02 -2.80 12.73
C PHE A 85 3.04 -1.33 13.18
N GLU A 86 2.48 -0.40 12.40
CA GLU A 86 2.24 0.98 12.84
C GLU A 86 1.29 1.04 14.05
N ILE A 87 0.23 0.23 14.05
CA ILE A 87 -0.72 0.15 15.16
C ILE A 87 -0.06 -0.49 16.40
N LEU A 88 0.78 -1.49 16.22
CA LEU A 88 1.40 -2.22 17.32
C LEU A 88 2.57 -1.48 17.97
N PHE A 89 3.38 -0.76 17.21
CA PHE A 89 4.64 -0.16 17.67
C PHE A 89 4.67 1.38 17.59
N GLY A 90 3.70 2.01 16.94
CA GLY A 90 3.60 3.48 16.88
C GLY A 90 4.84 4.13 16.25
N ALA A 91 5.51 5.00 17.00
CA ALA A 91 6.70 5.73 16.54
C ALA A 91 8.01 4.94 16.67
N ASP A 92 7.97 3.69 17.14
CA ASP A 92 9.17 2.87 17.34
C ASP A 92 9.65 2.24 16.02
N GLU A 93 10.46 3.00 15.27
CA GLU A 93 10.96 2.60 13.94
C GLU A 93 11.83 1.33 14.00
N ASP A 94 12.63 1.15 15.06
CA ASP A 94 13.49 -0.03 15.20
C ASP A 94 12.66 -1.30 15.45
N ALA A 95 11.59 -1.20 16.25
CA ALA A 95 10.67 -2.31 16.46
C ALA A 95 9.94 -2.68 15.18
N LYS A 96 9.45 -1.67 14.44
CA LYS A 96 8.80 -1.91 13.13
C LYS A 96 9.75 -2.55 12.13
N HIS A 97 10.98 -2.07 12.06
CA HIS A 97 12.00 -2.64 11.18
C HIS A 97 12.25 -4.12 11.49
N CYS A 98 12.48 -4.46 12.76
CA CYS A 98 12.67 -5.83 13.21
C CYS A 98 11.46 -6.73 12.88
N ALA A 99 10.23 -6.22 13.13
CA ALA A 99 9.00 -6.94 12.81
C ALA A 99 8.84 -7.15 11.29
N HIS A 100 9.19 -6.19 10.45
CA HIS A 100 9.19 -6.33 9.00
C HIS A 100 10.20 -7.37 8.50
N GLU A 101 11.39 -7.44 9.09
CA GLU A 101 12.37 -8.47 8.74
C GLU A 101 11.90 -9.88 9.14
N ALA A 102 11.29 -10.00 10.33
CA ALA A 102 10.69 -11.26 10.77
C ALA A 102 9.55 -11.68 9.82
N PHE A 103 8.69 -10.73 9.45
CA PHE A 103 7.63 -10.97 8.46
C PHE A 103 8.19 -11.46 7.13
N ASP A 104 9.21 -10.82 6.58
CA ASP A 104 9.78 -11.20 5.29
C ASP A 104 10.31 -12.66 5.32
N ARG A 105 10.84 -13.12 6.47
CA ARG A 105 11.22 -14.53 6.66
C ARG A 105 10.02 -15.47 6.75
N CYS A 106 9.00 -15.09 7.49
CA CYS A 106 7.77 -15.89 7.65
C CYS A 106 6.96 -15.97 6.36
N TYR A 107 6.89 -14.86 5.62
CA TYR A 107 6.13 -14.78 4.38
C TYR A 107 6.59 -15.79 3.32
N LEU A 108 7.86 -16.17 3.30
CA LEU A 108 8.39 -17.20 2.41
C LEU A 108 7.69 -18.57 2.55
N ARG A 109 7.05 -18.84 3.68
CA ARG A 109 6.30 -20.09 3.93
C ARG A 109 4.88 -20.07 3.36
N HIS A 110 4.33 -18.89 3.15
CA HIS A 110 2.95 -18.65 2.70
C HIS A 110 2.85 -18.10 1.28
N PHE A 111 3.98 -18.00 0.65
CA PHE A 111 4.20 -17.37 -0.62
C PHE A 111 3.63 -18.18 -1.77
N GLY A 112 2.79 -17.60 -2.62
CA GLY A 112 2.40 -18.30 -3.83
C GLY A 112 1.09 -17.94 -4.49
N GLU A 113 0.08 -17.50 -3.76
CA GLU A 113 -1.19 -17.10 -4.36
C GLU A 113 -1.29 -15.58 -4.41
N VAL A 114 -1.23 -15.04 -5.62
CA VAL A 114 -1.45 -13.64 -5.90
C VAL A 114 -2.51 -13.51 -6.98
N GLN A 115 -3.53 -12.74 -6.71
CA GLN A 115 -4.60 -12.46 -7.65
C GLN A 115 -4.69 -10.96 -7.92
N PRO A 116 -5.23 -10.52 -9.07
CA PRO A 116 -5.63 -9.14 -9.23
C PRO A 116 -6.57 -8.71 -8.09
N PHE A 117 -6.40 -7.50 -7.57
CA PHE A 117 -7.26 -7.01 -6.48
C PHE A 117 -8.72 -6.89 -6.90
N GLU A 118 -8.97 -6.49 -8.15
CA GLU A 118 -10.29 -6.48 -8.78
C GLU A 118 -10.19 -7.06 -10.20
N PRO A 119 -11.28 -7.61 -10.74
CA PRO A 119 -11.34 -7.95 -12.16
C PRO A 119 -11.03 -6.73 -13.05
N GLY A 120 -10.23 -6.91 -14.08
CA GLY A 120 -9.94 -5.85 -15.05
C GLY A 120 -8.75 -4.95 -14.73
N VAL A 121 -8.02 -5.15 -13.63
CA VAL A 121 -6.79 -4.38 -13.29
C VAL A 121 -5.81 -4.35 -14.47
N ARG A 122 -5.49 -5.52 -15.04
CA ARG A 122 -4.58 -5.61 -16.20
C ARG A 122 -5.08 -4.77 -17.38
N ALA A 123 -6.38 -4.87 -17.71
CA ALA A 123 -6.98 -4.11 -18.80
C ALA A 123 -6.93 -2.60 -18.55
N MET A 124 -7.17 -2.16 -17.30
CA MET A 124 -7.06 -0.77 -16.91
C MET A 124 -5.62 -0.26 -17.08
N LEU A 125 -4.62 -0.98 -16.60
CA LEU A 125 -3.22 -0.63 -16.78
C LEU A 125 -2.85 -0.52 -18.27
N GLY A 126 -3.32 -1.47 -19.09
CA GLY A 126 -3.15 -1.44 -20.55
C GLY A 126 -3.77 -0.20 -21.20
N LYS A 127 -4.95 0.24 -20.76
CA LYS A 127 -5.60 1.47 -21.26
C LYS A 127 -4.81 2.72 -20.87
N LEU A 128 -4.31 2.81 -19.62
CA LEU A 128 -3.47 3.93 -19.19
C LEU A 128 -2.23 4.04 -20.07
N ARG A 129 -1.53 2.93 -20.32
CA ARG A 129 -0.35 2.89 -21.19
C ARG A 129 -0.68 3.23 -22.64
N ALA A 130 -1.78 2.68 -23.18
CA ALA A 130 -2.25 3.02 -24.54
C ALA A 130 -2.59 4.50 -24.70
N ALA A 131 -2.99 5.16 -23.62
CA ALA A 131 -3.21 6.62 -23.59
C ALA A 131 -1.90 7.43 -23.43
N GLY A 132 -0.73 6.76 -23.42
CA GLY A 132 0.58 7.41 -23.34
C GLY A 132 1.06 7.73 -21.92
N LEU A 133 0.39 7.22 -20.88
CA LEU A 133 0.83 7.41 -19.51
C LEU A 133 1.98 6.45 -19.19
N ARG A 134 2.97 6.93 -18.45
CA ARG A 134 3.97 6.07 -17.82
C ARG A 134 3.40 5.46 -16.55
N THR A 135 3.75 4.22 -16.29
CA THR A 135 3.30 3.49 -15.10
C THR A 135 4.47 2.94 -14.31
N GLY A 136 4.39 3.02 -12.99
CA GLY A 136 5.42 2.49 -12.11
C GLY A 136 4.84 1.77 -10.90
N MET A 137 5.66 0.91 -10.29
CA MET A 137 5.32 0.13 -9.11
C MET A 137 6.19 0.52 -7.93
N LEU A 138 5.58 0.90 -6.80
CA LEU A 138 6.29 1.29 -5.58
C LEU A 138 5.75 0.45 -4.40
N THR A 139 6.51 -0.55 -3.98
CA THR A 139 6.06 -1.51 -2.97
C THR A 139 7.03 -1.63 -1.80
N ASN A 140 6.51 -1.69 -0.56
CA ASN A 140 7.31 -1.99 0.64
C ASN A 140 7.80 -3.45 0.69
N ARG A 141 7.43 -4.31 -0.28
CA ARG A 141 7.95 -5.67 -0.38
C ARG A 141 9.41 -5.67 -0.78
N ARG A 142 10.14 -6.72 -0.37
CA ARG A 142 11.48 -6.98 -0.91
C ARG A 142 11.36 -7.40 -2.37
N ARG A 143 12.35 -7.03 -3.17
CA ARG A 143 12.39 -7.29 -4.61
C ARG A 143 12.21 -8.76 -4.97
N ALA A 144 12.85 -9.65 -4.25
CA ALA A 144 12.74 -11.09 -4.50
C ALA A 144 11.29 -11.60 -4.36
N LEU A 145 10.56 -11.14 -3.32
CA LEU A 145 9.16 -11.50 -3.09
C LEU A 145 8.25 -10.88 -4.16
N PHE A 146 8.43 -9.60 -4.41
CA PHE A 146 7.63 -8.87 -5.39
C PHE A 146 7.81 -9.43 -6.81
N THR A 147 9.05 -9.72 -7.23
CA THR A 147 9.32 -10.28 -8.57
C THR A 147 8.60 -11.61 -8.79
N HIS A 148 8.55 -12.45 -7.76
CA HIS A 148 7.80 -13.70 -7.87
C HIS A 148 6.29 -13.44 -8.04
N GLU A 149 5.71 -12.58 -7.20
CA GLU A 149 4.29 -12.24 -7.30
C GLU A 149 3.95 -11.59 -8.65
N LEU A 150 4.78 -10.64 -9.08
CA LEU A 150 4.63 -9.95 -10.37
C LEU A 150 4.62 -10.90 -11.56
N ASN A 151 5.44 -11.97 -11.50
CA ASN A 151 5.53 -12.96 -12.58
C ASN A 151 4.40 -13.99 -12.54
N LYS A 152 3.69 -14.10 -11.41
CA LYS A 152 2.63 -15.11 -11.23
C LYS A 152 1.22 -14.55 -11.27
N VAL A 153 1.05 -13.27 -10.99
CA VAL A 153 -0.27 -12.65 -10.95
C VAL A 153 -1.00 -12.89 -12.26
N ASP A 154 -2.28 -13.25 -12.18
CA ASP A 154 -3.15 -13.52 -13.33
C ASP A 154 -2.65 -14.65 -14.26
N GLY A 155 -1.76 -15.51 -13.77
CA GLY A 155 -1.16 -16.62 -14.50
C GLY A 155 -0.20 -16.23 -15.64
N SER A 156 -0.11 -14.96 -16.00
CA SER A 156 0.70 -14.45 -17.12
C SER A 156 1.78 -13.44 -16.70
N GLY A 157 1.69 -12.94 -15.46
CA GLY A 157 2.57 -11.88 -14.98
C GLY A 157 2.23 -10.50 -15.57
N TRP A 158 2.82 -9.45 -14.99
CA TRP A 158 2.55 -8.06 -15.35
C TRP A 158 3.82 -7.21 -15.49
N SER A 159 4.98 -7.82 -15.63
CA SER A 159 6.27 -7.09 -15.68
C SER A 159 6.33 -6.05 -16.81
N GLU A 160 5.70 -6.34 -17.96
CA GLU A 160 5.66 -5.44 -19.11
C GLU A 160 4.75 -4.21 -18.91
N LEU A 161 3.96 -4.19 -17.84
CA LEU A 161 3.02 -3.10 -17.57
C LEU A 161 3.64 -1.92 -16.82
N PHE A 162 4.90 -2.03 -16.37
CA PHE A 162 5.56 -1.00 -15.56
C PHE A 162 6.87 -0.54 -16.19
N ASP A 163 7.05 0.78 -16.29
CA ASP A 163 8.25 1.41 -16.81
C ASP A 163 9.34 1.52 -15.72
N VAL A 164 8.94 1.48 -14.44
CA VAL A 164 9.82 1.49 -13.27
C VAL A 164 9.24 0.65 -12.15
N VAL A 165 10.12 -0.02 -11.39
CA VAL A 165 9.76 -0.80 -10.20
C VAL A 165 10.72 -0.48 -9.08
N VAL A 166 10.20 0.03 -7.95
CA VAL A 166 10.99 0.29 -6.73
C VAL A 166 10.43 -0.53 -5.58
N CYS A 167 11.27 -1.35 -4.99
CA CYS A 167 10.94 -2.24 -3.89
C CYS A 167 11.51 -1.75 -2.55
N GLY A 168 11.06 -2.36 -1.45
CA GLY A 168 11.43 -1.95 -0.11
C GLY A 168 12.93 -2.03 0.22
N ASP A 169 13.66 -2.90 -0.45
CA ASP A 169 15.11 -3.08 -0.32
C ASP A 169 15.93 -2.29 -1.35
N ASP A 170 15.28 -1.54 -2.22
CA ASP A 170 15.96 -0.63 -3.16
C ASP A 170 16.24 0.74 -2.54
N VAL A 171 15.65 1.06 -1.41
CA VAL A 171 15.75 2.37 -0.75
C VAL A 171 16.15 2.22 0.72
N ARG A 172 16.70 3.29 1.28
CA ARG A 172 17.07 3.30 2.68
C ARG A 172 15.84 3.32 3.60
N ARG A 173 14.81 4.07 3.24
CA ARG A 173 13.58 4.23 4.01
C ARG A 173 12.38 3.85 3.15
N ARG A 174 11.61 2.88 3.62
CA ARG A 174 10.35 2.44 3.00
C ARG A 174 9.26 3.50 3.19
N LYS A 175 8.14 3.37 2.45
CA LYS A 175 6.93 4.17 2.70
C LYS A 175 6.53 4.02 4.18
N PRO A 176 6.23 5.09 4.89
CA PRO A 176 5.76 6.40 4.43
C PRO A 176 6.84 7.40 4.00
N ALA A 177 8.15 7.08 4.07
CA ALA A 177 9.18 7.98 3.55
C ALA A 177 9.04 8.16 2.04
N PRO A 178 9.38 9.35 1.49
CA PRO A 178 9.24 9.67 0.07
C PRO A 178 10.32 9.04 -0.83
N ASP A 179 11.24 8.29 -0.26
CA ASP A 179 12.48 7.82 -0.93
C ASP A 179 12.15 6.98 -2.18
N MET A 180 11.12 6.12 -2.14
CA MET A 180 10.71 5.31 -3.30
C MET A 180 10.16 6.16 -4.44
N VAL A 181 9.31 7.14 -4.09
CA VAL A 181 8.73 8.04 -5.08
C VAL A 181 9.83 8.85 -5.77
N ARG A 182 10.75 9.43 -4.98
CA ARG A 182 11.89 10.20 -5.51
C ARG A 182 12.78 9.34 -6.41
N ARG A 183 13.11 8.13 -5.99
CA ARG A 183 13.88 7.19 -6.80
C ARG A 183 13.20 6.87 -8.13
N ALA A 184 11.90 6.57 -8.12
CA ALA A 184 11.14 6.30 -9.34
C ALA A 184 11.09 7.51 -10.29
N LEU A 185 10.96 8.73 -9.74
CA LEU A 185 11.04 9.96 -10.52
C LEU A 185 12.41 10.12 -11.20
N ASP A 186 13.48 9.90 -10.45
CA ASP A 186 14.85 9.97 -10.95
C ASP A 186 15.11 8.94 -12.06
N GLU A 187 14.70 7.67 -11.85
CA GLU A 187 14.85 6.60 -12.83
C GLU A 187 14.07 6.87 -14.14
N LEU A 188 12.91 7.53 -14.04
CA LEU A 188 12.13 7.91 -15.22
C LEU A 188 12.55 9.24 -15.82
N GLY A 189 13.40 10.04 -15.16
CA GLY A 189 13.72 11.41 -15.56
C GLY A 189 12.51 12.33 -15.51
N VAL A 190 11.63 12.17 -14.52
CA VAL A 190 10.39 12.93 -14.34
C VAL A 190 10.50 13.82 -13.12
N THR A 191 10.09 15.08 -13.25
CA THR A 191 10.03 16.01 -12.11
C THR A 191 8.76 15.78 -11.29
N ALA A 192 8.87 15.87 -9.97
CA ALA A 192 7.71 15.86 -9.08
C ALA A 192 6.73 16.98 -9.41
N GLY A 193 5.45 16.72 -9.34
CA GLY A 193 4.41 17.70 -9.61
C GLY A 193 3.02 17.10 -9.72
N PRO A 194 2.01 17.95 -9.98
CA PRO A 194 0.61 17.52 -9.97
C PRO A 194 0.22 16.56 -11.10
N GLU A 195 1.06 16.42 -12.14
CA GLU A 195 0.87 15.47 -13.25
C GLU A 195 1.46 14.08 -12.95
N VAL A 196 2.11 13.90 -11.79
CA VAL A 196 2.54 12.60 -11.29
C VAL A 196 1.61 12.18 -10.17
N TRP A 197 0.99 11.03 -10.31
CA TRP A 197 0.09 10.48 -9.29
C TRP A 197 0.73 9.28 -8.61
N PHE A 198 0.45 9.13 -7.32
CA PHE A 198 0.71 7.88 -6.62
C PHE A 198 -0.61 7.35 -6.06
N VAL A 199 -0.98 6.16 -6.48
CA VAL A 199 -2.21 5.45 -6.13
C VAL A 199 -1.88 4.33 -5.15
N GLY A 200 -2.49 4.35 -3.98
CA GLY A 200 -2.31 3.32 -2.96
C GLY A 200 -3.49 3.26 -1.99
N ASP A 201 -3.60 2.18 -1.25
CA ASP A 201 -4.72 1.89 -0.35
C ASP A 201 -4.42 2.19 1.13
N SER A 202 -3.22 2.71 1.43
CA SER A 202 -2.77 2.96 2.80
C SER A 202 -2.40 4.42 3.07
N THR A 203 -2.36 4.77 4.35
CA THR A 203 -1.85 6.08 4.79
C THR A 203 -0.39 6.26 4.44
N THR A 204 0.40 5.18 4.40
CA THR A 204 1.82 5.23 4.08
C THR A 204 2.08 5.65 2.63
N ASP A 205 1.21 5.27 1.69
CA ASP A 205 1.27 5.69 0.30
C ASP A 205 0.95 7.17 0.14
N THR A 206 -0.14 7.58 0.80
CA THR A 206 -0.58 8.98 0.78
C THR A 206 0.49 9.90 1.35
N VAL A 207 1.09 9.56 2.49
CA VAL A 207 2.17 10.35 3.11
C VAL A 207 3.38 10.39 2.19
N ALA A 208 3.83 9.25 1.65
CA ALA A 208 4.98 9.20 0.74
C ALA A 208 4.77 10.07 -0.52
N ALA A 209 3.55 10.05 -1.08
CA ALA A 209 3.18 10.91 -2.21
C ALA A 209 3.27 12.41 -1.87
N LYS A 210 2.65 12.82 -0.76
CA LYS A 210 2.62 14.22 -0.31
C LYS A 210 4.03 14.74 0.01
N GLU A 211 4.83 13.95 0.70
CA GLU A 211 6.22 14.30 1.05
C GLU A 211 7.16 14.34 -0.18
N ALA A 212 6.80 13.62 -1.25
CA ALA A 212 7.51 13.70 -2.52
C ALA A 212 7.01 14.84 -3.44
N GLY A 213 5.93 15.54 -3.09
CA GLY A 213 5.35 16.61 -3.88
C GLY A 213 4.59 16.13 -5.13
N VAL A 214 4.00 14.93 -5.07
CA VAL A 214 3.15 14.38 -6.13
C VAL A 214 1.70 14.25 -5.67
N THR A 215 0.77 14.07 -6.62
CA THR A 215 -0.65 13.90 -6.32
C THR A 215 -0.92 12.55 -5.66
N ALA A 216 -1.54 12.57 -4.50
CA ALA A 216 -1.90 11.38 -3.75
C ALA A 216 -3.33 10.95 -4.07
N ILE A 217 -3.51 9.75 -4.62
CA ILE A 217 -4.83 9.15 -4.86
C ILE A 217 -4.99 7.98 -3.89
N TYR A 218 -5.95 8.08 -2.99
CA TYR A 218 -6.28 6.97 -2.12
C TYR A 218 -7.23 5.99 -2.83
N TYR A 219 -6.80 4.75 -2.96
CA TYR A 219 -7.62 3.67 -3.50
C TYR A 219 -8.42 3.01 -2.36
N ASN A 220 -9.72 3.24 -2.32
CA ASN A 220 -10.61 2.70 -1.29
C ASN A 220 -11.25 1.38 -1.74
N GLY A 221 -10.45 0.43 -2.19
CA GLY A 221 -10.92 -0.92 -2.57
C GLY A 221 -11.55 -1.68 -1.41
N ALA A 222 -11.07 -1.45 -0.20
CA ALA A 222 -11.60 -2.00 1.04
C ALA A 222 -12.97 -1.41 1.46
N LYS A 223 -13.48 -0.41 0.73
CA LYS A 223 -14.79 0.24 0.97
C LYS A 223 -14.94 0.80 2.39
N TRP A 224 -13.90 1.45 2.90
CA TRP A 224 -13.97 2.17 4.17
C TRP A 224 -14.99 3.30 4.10
N GLU A 225 -15.72 3.47 5.18
CA GLU A 225 -16.68 4.57 5.31
C GLU A 225 -15.98 5.94 5.34
N PRO A 226 -16.60 7.00 4.78
CA PRO A 226 -16.01 8.34 4.75
C PRO A 226 -15.57 8.85 6.12
N ALA A 227 -16.34 8.55 7.18
CA ALA A 227 -16.02 8.94 8.55
C ALA A 227 -14.73 8.28 9.06
N TYR A 228 -14.44 7.05 8.64
CA TYR A 228 -13.17 6.38 8.95
C TYR A 228 -12.01 7.06 8.24
N LEU A 229 -12.14 7.33 6.93
CA LEU A 229 -11.10 7.98 6.15
C LEU A 229 -10.73 9.38 6.70
N VAL A 230 -11.71 10.15 7.18
CA VAL A 230 -11.43 11.43 7.84
C VAL A 230 -10.55 11.26 9.09
N ARG A 231 -10.73 10.17 9.83
CA ARG A 231 -9.94 9.91 11.06
C ARG A 231 -8.50 9.48 10.78
N ILE A 232 -8.30 8.63 9.75
CA ILE A 232 -6.96 8.12 9.45
C ILE A 232 -6.08 9.11 8.66
N PHE A 233 -6.69 10.13 8.04
CA PHE A 233 -5.98 11.20 7.32
C PHE A 233 -6.11 12.56 8.00
N PRO A 234 -5.50 12.79 9.19
CA PRO A 234 -5.55 14.08 9.85
C PRO A 234 -4.64 15.11 9.16
N GLY A 235 -5.08 16.36 9.13
CA GLY A 235 -4.23 17.49 8.75
C GLY A 235 -3.83 17.54 7.27
N THR A 236 -2.55 17.74 7.00
CA THR A 236 -1.99 18.00 5.66
C THR A 236 -1.78 16.75 4.81
N HIS A 237 -1.78 15.57 5.40
CA HIS A 237 -1.56 14.30 4.70
C HIS A 237 -2.84 13.66 4.15
N ARG A 238 -3.84 14.48 3.83
CA ARG A 238 -5.04 14.00 3.13
C ARG A 238 -4.76 13.72 1.67
N PRO A 239 -5.36 12.65 1.09
CA PRO A 239 -5.25 12.41 -0.34
C PRO A 239 -5.93 13.53 -1.13
N ASP A 240 -5.44 13.79 -2.34
CA ASP A 240 -6.01 14.78 -3.25
C ASP A 240 -7.33 14.28 -3.87
N ALA A 241 -7.48 12.96 -4.01
CA ALA A 241 -8.72 12.31 -4.38
C ALA A 241 -8.81 10.89 -3.83
N ILE A 242 -10.03 10.34 -3.83
CA ILE A 242 -10.35 8.97 -3.43
C ILE A 242 -11.01 8.29 -4.62
N ALA A 243 -10.47 7.15 -5.03
CA ALA A 243 -11.06 6.26 -6.01
C ALA A 243 -11.63 5.02 -5.30
N GLY A 244 -12.92 4.76 -5.44
CA GLY A 244 -13.56 3.62 -4.77
C GLY A 244 -13.34 2.28 -5.48
N ASP A 245 -12.94 2.30 -6.76
CA ASP A 245 -12.64 1.17 -7.62
C ASP A 245 -11.81 1.62 -8.81
N PHE A 246 -11.35 0.67 -9.65
CA PHE A 246 -10.55 0.99 -10.82
C PHE A 246 -11.32 1.70 -11.92
N ALA A 247 -12.63 1.55 -12.02
CA ALA A 247 -13.44 2.31 -12.97
C ALA A 247 -13.46 3.81 -12.61
N ALA A 248 -13.57 4.12 -11.32
CA ALA A 248 -13.47 5.48 -10.81
C ALA A 248 -12.06 6.05 -11.03
N LEU A 249 -11.01 5.26 -10.78
CA LEU A 249 -9.63 5.67 -11.05
C LEU A 249 -9.40 5.95 -12.53
N GLU A 250 -9.84 5.07 -13.42
CA GLU A 250 -9.75 5.24 -14.88
C GLU A 250 -10.46 6.54 -15.32
N ALA A 251 -11.65 6.79 -14.78
CA ALA A 251 -12.41 8.00 -15.10
C ALA A 251 -11.74 9.29 -14.59
N LEU A 252 -11.00 9.23 -13.48
CA LEU A 252 -10.20 10.35 -12.99
C LEU A 252 -8.97 10.58 -13.87
N ALA A 253 -8.26 9.51 -14.26
CA ALA A 253 -7.01 9.58 -15.00
C ALA A 253 -7.22 9.89 -16.49
N LEU A 254 -8.30 9.35 -17.09
CA LEU A 254 -8.65 9.49 -18.50
C LEU A 254 -10.03 10.16 -18.65
N PRO A 255 -10.18 11.43 -18.28
CA PRO A 255 -11.46 12.10 -18.42
C PRO A 255 -11.87 12.11 -19.90
N ARG A 256 -13.12 11.67 -20.17
CA ARG A 256 -13.69 11.71 -21.53
C ARG A 256 -13.50 13.12 -22.10
N GLN A 257 -12.81 13.22 -23.21
CA GLN A 257 -12.83 14.47 -24.00
C GLN A 257 -14.31 14.77 -24.27
N ARG A 258 -14.80 15.93 -23.81
CA ARG A 258 -16.10 16.42 -24.24
C ARG A 258 -16.01 16.53 -25.76
N ARG A 259 -16.77 15.73 -26.47
CA ARG A 259 -16.96 15.95 -27.91
C ARG A 259 -17.49 17.38 -28.03
N SER A 260 -16.67 18.27 -28.56
CA SER A 260 -17.11 19.57 -29.03
C SER A 260 -18.10 19.29 -30.13
N GLY A 261 -19.38 19.47 -29.83
CA GLY A 261 -20.46 19.46 -30.81
C GLY A 261 -20.50 20.80 -31.55
#